data_3bc362c0b5c427ef58774894aeefa5e2
#
_entry.id   3bc362c0b5c427ef58774894aeefa5e2
#
_cell.length_a   1.000
_cell.length_b   1.000
_cell.length_c   1.000
_cell.angle_alpha   90.00
_cell.angle_beta   90.00
_cell.angle_gamma   90.00
#
_symmetry.space_group_name_H-M   'P 1'
#
loop_
_entity.id
_entity.type
_entity.pdbx_description
1 polymer ?
#
loop_
_entity_poly.entity_id
_entity_poly.type
_entity_poly.pdbx_seq_one_letter_code
_entity_poly.pdbx_strand_id
1 'polypeptide(L)'
;MSNFASSIDVRIYEKGHKKDIIFKAFEGLALGETMELINDHDPRPLYQQFMVKFPEQFEWEYLKQGPEIWQIGITKKQKHN
;
A
#
# COMPACT_ATOMS: atom_id res chain seq x y z
N MET A 1 9.73 -8.47 14.46
CA MET A 1 8.27 -8.54 14.41
C MET A 1 7.69 -7.46 13.52
N SER A 2 6.70 -7.82 12.76
CA SER A 2 6.01 -6.86 11.91
C SER A 2 5.10 -5.97 12.75
N ASN A 3 5.15 -4.66 12.48
CA ASN A 3 4.27 -3.69 13.14
C ASN A 3 3.15 -3.24 12.19
N PHE A 4 2.89 -4.05 11.17
CA PHE A 4 1.87 -3.70 10.19
C PHE A 4 0.48 -4.09 10.71
N ALA A 5 -0.47 -3.18 10.54
CA ALA A 5 -1.86 -3.45 10.90
C ALA A 5 -2.52 -4.40 9.91
N SER A 6 -2.01 -4.45 8.69
CA SER A 6 -2.53 -5.29 7.63
C SER A 6 -1.39 -5.66 6.69
N SER A 7 -1.48 -6.82 6.05
CA SER A 7 -0.46 -7.26 5.11
C SER A 7 -1.15 -7.90 3.91
N ILE A 8 -0.79 -7.45 2.72
CA ILE A 8 -1.37 -7.96 1.48
C ILE A 8 -0.26 -8.36 0.52
N ASP A 9 -0.26 -9.63 0.15
CA ASP A 9 0.63 -10.14 -0.89
C ASP A 9 -0.16 -10.19 -2.19
N VAL A 10 0.02 -9.16 -3.03
CA VAL A 10 -0.79 -9.05 -4.25
C VAL A 10 -0.41 -10.06 -5.31
N ARG A 11 0.70 -10.77 -5.13
CA ARG A 11 1.12 -11.78 -6.09
C ARG A 11 0.14 -12.95 -6.16
N ILE A 12 -0.66 -13.16 -5.10
CA ILE A 12 -1.61 -14.29 -5.04
C ILE A 12 -2.99 -13.93 -5.58
N TYR A 13 -3.23 -12.68 -5.94
CA TYR A 13 -4.54 -12.23 -6.42
C TYR A 13 -4.54 -12.03 -7.93
N GLU A 14 -5.72 -12.20 -8.52
CA GLU A 14 -5.89 -11.93 -9.94
C GLU A 14 -5.74 -10.44 -10.22
N LYS A 15 -5.20 -10.13 -11.39
CA LYS A 15 -4.85 -8.77 -11.75
C LYS A 15 -6.02 -7.78 -11.65
N GLY A 16 -7.23 -8.21 -11.98
CA GLY A 16 -8.39 -7.33 -11.98
C GLY A 16 -8.91 -6.96 -10.59
N HIS A 17 -8.45 -7.66 -9.53
CA HIS A 17 -8.97 -7.46 -8.19
C HIS A 17 -7.97 -6.81 -7.23
N LYS A 18 -6.71 -6.67 -7.67
CA LYS A 18 -5.65 -6.20 -6.77
C LYS A 18 -5.93 -4.81 -6.20
N LYS A 19 -6.35 -3.88 -7.04
CA LYS A 19 -6.57 -2.50 -6.61
C LYS A 19 -7.67 -2.39 -5.56
N ASP A 20 -8.79 -3.05 -5.79
CA ASP A 20 -9.90 -2.98 -4.84
C ASP A 20 -9.52 -3.51 -3.47
N ILE A 21 -8.77 -4.62 -3.44
CA ILE A 21 -8.33 -5.22 -2.19
C ILE A 21 -7.39 -4.27 -1.45
N ILE A 22 -6.46 -3.67 -2.18
CA ILE A 22 -5.48 -2.75 -1.58
C ILE A 22 -6.18 -1.50 -1.04
N PHE A 23 -7.07 -0.90 -1.82
CA PHE A 23 -7.76 0.31 -1.39
C PHE A 23 -8.67 0.05 -0.18
N LYS A 24 -9.36 -1.09 -0.16
CA LYS A 24 -10.19 -1.46 0.98
C LYS A 24 -9.36 -1.65 2.24
N ALA A 25 -8.20 -2.29 2.11
CA ALA A 25 -7.32 -2.49 3.26
C ALA A 25 -6.83 -1.14 3.79
N PHE A 26 -6.48 -0.22 2.89
CA PHE A 26 -6.04 1.10 3.30
C PHE A 26 -7.16 1.89 3.98
N GLU A 27 -8.37 1.83 3.43
CA GLU A 27 -9.50 2.53 4.02
C GLU A 27 -9.84 2.03 5.43
N GLY A 28 -9.55 0.76 5.69
CA GLY A 28 -9.77 0.18 7.00
C GLY A 28 -8.73 0.52 8.05
N LEU A 29 -7.63 1.16 7.66
CA LEU A 29 -6.59 1.55 8.62
C LEU A 29 -7.06 2.71 9.50
N ALA A 30 -6.64 2.70 10.76
CA ALA A 30 -6.75 3.88 11.60
C ALA A 30 -5.58 4.81 11.29
N LEU A 31 -5.72 6.08 11.67
CA LEU A 31 -4.65 7.05 11.48
C LEU A 31 -3.38 6.58 12.17
N GLY A 32 -2.28 6.64 11.47
CA GLY A 32 -0.98 6.22 11.99
C GLY A 32 -0.67 4.75 11.75
N GLU A 33 -1.65 3.96 11.35
CA GLU A 33 -1.41 2.55 11.06
C GLU A 33 -0.81 2.37 9.69
N THR A 34 0.02 1.33 9.56
CA THR A 34 0.72 1.03 8.32
C THR A 34 0.29 -0.35 7.81
N MET A 35 0.00 -0.42 6.52
CA MET A 35 -0.20 -1.70 5.85
C MET A 35 1.04 -2.07 5.07
N GLU A 36 1.29 -3.37 4.97
CA GLU A 36 2.38 -3.90 4.16
C GLU A 36 1.83 -4.39 2.83
N LEU A 37 2.50 -4.00 1.75
CA LEU A 37 2.16 -4.46 0.41
C LEU A 37 3.35 -5.22 -0.16
N ILE A 38 3.11 -6.43 -0.65
CA ILE A 38 4.15 -7.23 -1.28
C ILE A 38 3.79 -7.45 -2.75
N ASN A 39 4.71 -7.12 -3.63
CA ASN A 39 4.51 -7.22 -5.07
C ASN A 39 5.75 -7.82 -5.73
N ASP A 40 5.63 -8.22 -6.98
CA ASP A 40 6.75 -8.80 -7.75
C ASP A 40 7.35 -7.79 -8.72
N HIS A 41 6.89 -6.55 -8.69
CA HIS A 41 7.43 -5.46 -9.49
C HIS A 41 7.16 -4.14 -8.77
N ASP A 42 7.78 -3.05 -9.25
CA ASP A 42 7.59 -1.73 -8.65
C ASP A 42 6.14 -1.29 -8.84
N PRO A 43 5.37 -1.11 -7.74
CA PRO A 43 3.96 -0.71 -7.85
C PRO A 43 3.79 0.79 -8.05
N ARG A 44 4.59 1.40 -8.91
CA ARG A 44 4.53 2.83 -9.17
C ARG A 44 3.18 3.29 -9.73
N PRO A 45 2.53 2.55 -10.64
CA PRO A 45 1.19 2.94 -11.09
C PRO A 45 0.19 3.00 -9.94
N LEU A 46 0.31 2.10 -8.97
CA LEU A 46 -0.54 2.11 -7.79
C LEU A 46 -0.28 3.35 -6.94
N TYR A 47 1.00 3.72 -6.79
CA TYR A 47 1.36 4.93 -6.06
C TYR A 47 0.66 6.15 -6.65
N GLN A 48 0.66 6.27 -7.98
CA GLN A 48 0.00 7.38 -8.65
C GLN A 48 -1.51 7.38 -8.39
N GLN A 49 -2.12 6.22 -8.33
CA GLN A 49 -3.55 6.10 -8.03
C GLN A 49 -3.86 6.49 -6.59
N PHE A 50 -2.95 6.17 -5.66
CA PHE A 50 -3.08 6.62 -4.28
C PHE A 50 -3.02 8.15 -4.19
N MET A 51 -2.17 8.78 -4.99
CA MET A 51 -2.07 10.22 -5.01
C MET A 51 -3.35 10.89 -5.49
N VAL A 52 -4.07 10.24 -6.40
CA VAL A 52 -5.34 10.75 -6.91
C VAL A 52 -6.47 10.48 -5.92
N LYS A 53 -6.52 9.29 -5.37
CA LYS A 53 -7.64 8.86 -4.52
C LYS A 53 -7.51 9.34 -3.08
N PHE A 54 -6.30 9.36 -2.55
CA PHE A 54 -6.04 9.74 -1.16
C PHE A 54 -4.98 10.83 -1.08
N PRO A 55 -5.20 11.99 -1.73
CA PRO A 55 -4.17 13.03 -1.74
C PRO A 55 -3.84 13.48 -0.33
N GLU A 56 -2.53 13.51 -0.01
CA GLU A 56 -1.99 13.94 1.28
C GLU A 56 -2.48 13.12 2.48
N GLN A 57 -3.02 11.93 2.23
CA GLN A 57 -3.57 11.09 3.29
C GLN A 57 -2.77 9.81 3.51
N PHE A 58 -1.60 9.68 2.88
CA PHE A 58 -0.79 8.48 3.02
C PHE A 58 0.69 8.81 2.95
N GLU A 59 1.50 7.91 3.53
CA GLU A 59 2.95 7.91 3.35
C GLU A 59 3.33 6.59 2.72
N TRP A 60 4.21 6.65 1.74
CA TRP A 60 4.62 5.51 0.92
C TRP A 60 6.10 5.29 1.12
N GLU A 61 6.48 4.11 1.62
CA GLU A 61 7.87 3.82 1.89
C GLU A 61 8.26 2.50 1.26
N TYR A 62 9.33 2.52 0.46
CA TYR A 62 9.89 1.29 -0.09
C TYR A 62 10.75 0.61 0.97
N LEU A 63 10.30 -0.57 1.42
CA LEU A 63 11.03 -1.35 2.42
C LEU A 63 11.99 -2.33 1.74
N LYS A 64 11.64 -2.78 0.52
CA LYS A 64 12.51 -3.60 -0.29
C LYS A 64 12.24 -3.29 -1.76
N GLN A 65 13.28 -3.07 -2.53
CA GLN A 65 13.17 -2.65 -3.94
C GLN A 65 13.72 -3.71 -4.87
N GLY A 66 13.02 -4.83 -4.95
CA GLY A 66 13.33 -5.85 -5.93
C GLY A 66 14.67 -6.54 -5.74
N PRO A 67 15.13 -7.19 -6.79
CA PRO A 67 14.49 -7.26 -8.12
C PRO A 67 13.23 -8.11 -8.17
N GLU A 68 13.12 -9.15 -7.35
CA GLU A 68 12.00 -10.08 -7.45
C GLU A 68 10.86 -9.75 -6.51
N ILE A 69 11.18 -9.18 -5.35
CA ILE A 69 10.17 -8.84 -4.36
C ILE A 69 10.26 -7.36 -4.03
N TRP A 70 9.12 -6.71 -4.08
CA TRP A 70 8.96 -5.30 -3.73
C TRP A 70 8.05 -5.22 -2.51
N GLN A 71 8.57 -4.65 -1.43
CA GLN A 71 7.84 -4.53 -0.19
C GLN A 71 7.65 -3.05 0.11
N ILE A 72 6.41 -2.64 0.31
CA ILE A 72 6.07 -1.24 0.53
C ILE A 72 5.26 -1.11 1.82
N GLY A 73 5.60 -0.11 2.63
CA GLY A 73 4.80 0.27 3.78
C GLY A 73 3.95 1.48 3.42
N ILE A 74 2.65 1.38 3.59
CA ILE A 74 1.72 2.47 3.32
C ILE A 74 1.05 2.85 4.62
N THR A 75 1.31 4.05 5.09
CA THR A 75 0.82 4.53 6.37
C THR A 75 -0.30 5.53 6.15
N LYS A 76 -1.40 5.36 6.88
CA LYS A 76 -2.52 6.29 6.80
C LYS A 76 -2.26 7.49 7.69
N LYS A 77 -2.38 8.67 7.13
CA LYS A 77 -2.19 9.90 7.89
C LYS A 77 -3.35 10.85 7.65
N GLN A 78 -3.47 11.81 8.56
CA GLN A 78 -4.52 12.81 8.47
C GLN A 78 -4.23 13.77 7.33
N LYS A 79 -5.28 14.07 6.55
CA LYS A 79 -5.15 15.04 5.46
C LYS A 79 -4.90 16.42 6.03
N HIS A 80 -3.93 17.12 5.45
CA HIS A 80 -3.67 18.51 5.80
C HIS A 80 -4.63 19.42 5.03
N ASN A 81 -5.14 20.41 5.73
CA ASN A 81 -5.96 21.45 5.13
C ASN A 81 -5.18 22.75 5.00
#